data_62c7fa23e27a5485cbb7f89b9dfb90de
#
_entry.id   62c7fa23e27a5485cbb7f89b9dfb90de
#
_cell.length_a   1.000
_cell.length_b   1.000
_cell.length_c   1.000
_cell.angle_alpha   90.00
_cell.angle_beta   90.00
_cell.angle_gamma   90.00
#
_symmetry.space_group_name_H-M   'P 1'
#
loop_
_entity.id
_entity.type
_entity.pdbx_description
1 polymer ?
#
loop_
_entity_poly.entity_id
_entity_poly.type
_entity_poly.pdbx_seq_one_letter_code
_entity_poly.pdbx_strand_id
1 'polypeptide(L)'
;MTAGVGRRLADGGAALASNLRRPDLRRAQLAFGSAYAAEWCLIVGLGIVAFRDGGATAVGIVALVRMVPAALIAPFATSVADRIRRDRVLIWVGILRAAAIAAAAPLVEVSSLAVYALALLSTIPFTVFRPAHSALLPALCVTPSELTAANAARGLLDSASTLLGPLLAALLLHVSGPGAVFALTAALSLWSAVLVRMIDYEPAPRQAPPARIRIAADTAEGLRVVAGHREVAMLFALGGVQAVTRGALNVFTVVVAIELLETGEPGVGFLTAAIGVGAVVGSIGASVLVGSRRLAAYTGIGIAMWGMPLALIGIFPAEGVALAMLAIVGAGNALVDLGYFTLFPRLLPDEVLARVFGALESLVALTIGLGAILTPLLISLLDIRGALVAIGLMTPAVVVLCWFRLRKVDEALAAQAEIIERLRKVPMLRPLPISTIEQLARQVREEAVPQDATVIKQGDVGNSFYVIVGGEVEVKQNSRLLGVLSDGDSFGEIALLRDVPRTTTVQARTPLTLYALDRREFVPTVSGYTASAVEAEALVE
;
A
#
# COMPACT_ATOMS: atom_id res chain seq x y z
N MET A 1 1.81 -19.69 -18.90
CA MET A 1 1.61 -18.40 -18.21
C MET A 1 0.28 -17.72 -18.57
N THR A 2 -0.17 -17.70 -19.80
CA THR A 2 -1.41 -17.01 -20.25
C THR A 2 -2.72 -17.57 -19.68
N ALA A 3 -2.87 -18.88 -19.51
CA ALA A 3 -4.08 -19.50 -18.95
C ALA A 3 -4.32 -19.16 -17.46
N GLY A 4 -3.26 -18.93 -16.68
CA GLY A 4 -3.36 -18.54 -15.27
C GLY A 4 -3.81 -17.10 -15.08
N VAL A 5 -3.41 -16.19 -15.97
CA VAL A 5 -3.79 -14.76 -15.91
C VAL A 5 -5.26 -14.61 -16.28
N GLY A 6 -5.73 -15.29 -17.34
CA GLY A 6 -7.14 -15.25 -17.73
C GLY A 6 -8.08 -15.76 -16.64
N ARG A 7 -7.70 -16.85 -15.94
CA ARG A 7 -8.48 -17.38 -14.81
C ARG A 7 -8.50 -16.41 -13.63
N ARG A 8 -7.38 -15.80 -13.25
CA ARG A 8 -7.32 -14.78 -12.18
C ARG A 8 -8.14 -13.53 -12.48
N LEU A 9 -8.14 -13.07 -13.74
CA LEU A 9 -8.97 -11.95 -14.18
C LEU A 9 -10.47 -12.31 -14.16
N ALA A 10 -10.82 -13.53 -14.54
CA ALA A 10 -12.19 -14.03 -14.46
C ALA A 10 -12.66 -14.18 -13.01
N ASP A 11 -11.83 -14.73 -12.14
CA ASP A 11 -12.11 -14.88 -10.70
C ASP A 11 -12.25 -13.50 -10.03
N GLY A 12 -11.37 -12.54 -10.38
CA GLY A 12 -11.45 -11.16 -9.92
C GLY A 12 -12.72 -10.45 -10.41
N GLY A 13 -13.11 -10.66 -11.66
CA GLY A 13 -14.36 -10.14 -12.23
C GLY A 13 -15.61 -10.75 -11.57
N ALA A 14 -15.58 -12.06 -11.31
CA ALA A 14 -16.67 -12.74 -10.61
C ALA A 14 -16.80 -12.27 -9.15
N ALA A 15 -15.67 -12.05 -8.46
CA ALA A 15 -15.65 -11.52 -7.10
C ALA A 15 -16.16 -10.06 -7.06
N LEU A 16 -15.79 -9.23 -8.03
CA LEU A 16 -16.31 -7.87 -8.16
C LEU A 16 -17.82 -7.87 -8.41
N ALA A 17 -18.30 -8.74 -9.32
CA ALA A 17 -19.71 -8.90 -9.61
C ALA A 17 -20.51 -9.39 -8.39
N SER A 18 -19.94 -10.29 -7.57
CA SER A 18 -20.57 -10.75 -6.33
C SER A 18 -20.74 -9.64 -5.30
N ASN A 19 -19.73 -8.77 -5.15
CA ASN A 19 -19.81 -7.58 -4.29
C ASN A 19 -20.90 -6.60 -4.72
N LEU A 20 -21.07 -6.40 -6.03
CA LEU A 20 -22.08 -5.50 -6.57
C LEU A 20 -23.51 -6.04 -6.45
N ARG A 21 -23.69 -7.36 -6.27
CA ARG A 21 -25.00 -8.00 -6.04
C ARG A 21 -25.53 -7.74 -4.62
N ARG A 22 -24.65 -7.57 -3.64
CA ARG A 22 -25.06 -7.26 -2.26
C ARG A 22 -25.34 -5.78 -2.10
N PRO A 23 -26.56 -5.37 -1.73
CA PRO A 23 -26.96 -3.96 -1.73
C PRO A 23 -26.12 -3.09 -0.82
N ASP A 24 -25.74 -3.57 0.37
CA ASP A 24 -24.99 -2.78 1.35
C ASP A 24 -23.53 -2.63 0.97
N LEU A 25 -22.88 -3.68 0.45
CA LEU A 25 -21.54 -3.57 -0.12
C LEU A 25 -21.51 -2.64 -1.32
N ARG A 26 -22.48 -2.76 -2.24
CA ARG A 26 -22.60 -1.86 -3.39
C ARG A 26 -22.77 -0.41 -2.96
N ARG A 27 -23.63 -0.13 -1.97
CA ARG A 27 -23.83 1.22 -1.42
C ARG A 27 -22.54 1.76 -0.80
N ALA A 28 -21.82 0.97 -0.01
CA ALA A 28 -20.55 1.34 0.58
C ALA A 28 -19.50 1.67 -0.50
N GLN A 29 -19.39 0.84 -1.54
CA GLN A 29 -18.45 1.06 -2.63
C GLN A 29 -18.79 2.30 -3.47
N LEU A 30 -20.06 2.49 -3.82
CA LEU A 30 -20.51 3.69 -4.54
C LEU A 30 -20.34 4.96 -3.70
N ALA A 31 -20.56 4.89 -2.39
CA ALA A 31 -20.29 6.00 -1.48
C ALA A 31 -18.80 6.38 -1.47
N PHE A 32 -17.90 5.39 -1.47
CA PHE A 32 -16.47 5.62 -1.59
C PHE A 32 -16.11 6.29 -2.92
N GLY A 33 -16.56 5.71 -4.04
CA GLY A 33 -16.28 6.28 -5.36
C GLY A 33 -16.79 7.72 -5.51
N SER A 34 -18.02 8.00 -5.03
CA SER A 34 -18.59 9.36 -5.06
C SER A 34 -17.79 10.35 -4.23
N ALA A 35 -17.36 9.96 -3.01
CA ALA A 35 -16.58 10.82 -2.13
C ALA A 35 -15.20 11.15 -2.72
N TYR A 36 -14.54 10.15 -3.34
CA TYR A 36 -13.23 10.35 -3.97
C TYR A 36 -13.32 11.09 -5.32
N ALA A 37 -14.36 10.85 -6.10
CA ALA A 37 -14.63 11.67 -7.29
C ALA A 37 -14.86 13.15 -6.91
N ALA A 38 -15.60 13.41 -5.82
CA ALA A 38 -15.76 14.74 -5.26
C ALA A 38 -14.43 15.37 -4.83
N GLU A 39 -13.51 14.59 -4.24
CA GLU A 39 -12.18 15.09 -3.86
C GLU A 39 -11.37 15.52 -5.07
N TRP A 40 -11.34 14.70 -6.13
CA TRP A 40 -10.62 15.02 -7.36
C TRP A 40 -11.24 16.21 -8.12
N CYS A 41 -12.59 16.34 -8.13
CA CYS A 41 -13.26 17.54 -8.63
C CYS A 41 -12.82 18.79 -7.86
N LEU A 42 -12.79 18.70 -6.51
CA LEU A 42 -12.39 19.82 -5.65
C LEU A 42 -10.95 20.25 -5.90
N ILE A 43 -10.03 19.29 -6.07
CA ILE A 43 -8.61 19.58 -6.35
C ILE A 43 -8.49 20.41 -7.65
N VAL A 44 -9.19 20.01 -8.72
CA VAL A 44 -9.18 20.75 -9.98
C VAL A 44 -9.80 22.14 -9.82
N GLY A 45 -11.03 22.21 -9.28
CA GLY A 45 -11.72 23.49 -9.12
C GLY A 45 -10.99 24.49 -8.22
N LEU A 46 -10.44 23.99 -7.10
CA LEU A 46 -9.69 24.82 -6.16
C LEU A 46 -8.36 25.28 -6.74
N GLY A 47 -7.68 24.41 -7.50
CA GLY A 47 -6.45 24.75 -8.22
C GLY A 47 -6.67 25.90 -9.19
N ILE A 48 -7.78 25.91 -9.92
CA ILE A 48 -8.14 26.98 -10.86
C ILE A 48 -8.46 28.28 -10.14
N VAL A 49 -9.29 28.24 -9.08
CA VAL A 49 -9.59 29.45 -8.28
C VAL A 49 -8.30 30.04 -7.70
N ALA A 50 -7.42 29.20 -7.16
CA ALA A 50 -6.14 29.65 -6.62
C ALA A 50 -5.24 30.24 -7.72
N PHE A 51 -5.22 29.65 -8.91
CA PHE A 51 -4.43 30.15 -10.01
C PHE A 51 -4.92 31.52 -10.52
N ARG A 52 -6.23 31.71 -10.63
CA ARG A 52 -6.83 33.03 -10.99
C ARG A 52 -6.48 34.11 -9.98
N ASP A 53 -6.36 33.75 -8.69
CA ASP A 53 -6.12 34.69 -7.59
C ASP A 53 -4.65 35.13 -7.48
N GLY A 54 -3.70 34.21 -7.70
CA GLY A 54 -2.27 34.52 -7.52
C GLY A 54 -1.31 33.54 -8.21
N GLY A 55 -1.72 32.97 -9.35
CA GLY A 55 -0.89 32.10 -10.18
C GLY A 55 -0.39 30.85 -9.45
N ALA A 56 0.75 30.37 -9.87
CA ALA A 56 1.40 29.16 -9.33
C ALA A 56 1.62 29.25 -7.80
N THR A 57 1.93 30.43 -7.28
CA THR A 57 2.20 30.66 -5.86
C THR A 57 0.96 30.42 -5.00
N ALA A 58 -0.19 30.95 -5.42
CA ALA A 58 -1.44 30.73 -4.69
C ALA A 58 -1.86 29.26 -4.72
N VAL A 59 -1.69 28.56 -5.86
CA VAL A 59 -1.95 27.11 -5.96
C VAL A 59 -1.09 26.34 -4.96
N GLY A 60 0.21 26.66 -4.89
CA GLY A 60 1.15 26.00 -3.95
C GLY A 60 0.78 26.26 -2.48
N ILE A 61 0.44 27.51 -2.13
CA ILE A 61 0.03 27.86 -0.77
C ILE A 61 -1.26 27.15 -0.37
N VAL A 62 -2.27 27.14 -1.23
CA VAL A 62 -3.57 26.49 -0.96
C VAL A 62 -3.38 24.98 -0.80
N ALA A 63 -2.55 24.36 -1.62
CA ALA A 63 -2.22 22.94 -1.50
C ALA A 63 -1.51 22.65 -0.16
N LEU A 64 -0.51 23.46 0.22
CA LEU A 64 0.19 23.33 1.50
C LEU A 64 -0.77 23.48 2.69
N VAL A 65 -1.58 24.55 2.70
CA VAL A 65 -2.51 24.84 3.79
C VAL A 65 -3.53 23.72 3.97
N ARG A 66 -3.94 23.04 2.90
CA ARG A 66 -4.81 21.86 2.99
C ARG A 66 -4.10 20.62 3.56
N MET A 67 -2.82 20.43 3.25
CA MET A 67 -2.06 19.25 3.69
C MET A 67 -1.67 19.31 5.17
N VAL A 68 -1.41 20.49 5.73
CA VAL A 68 -1.01 20.64 7.14
C VAL A 68 -2.06 20.10 8.12
N PRO A 69 -3.35 20.51 8.07
CA PRO A 69 -4.37 19.91 8.93
C PRO A 69 -4.56 18.41 8.68
N ALA A 70 -4.49 17.97 7.42
CA ALA A 70 -4.59 16.56 7.09
C ALA A 70 -3.47 15.75 7.78
N ALA A 71 -2.22 16.23 7.73
CA ALA A 71 -1.09 15.58 8.38
C ALA A 71 -1.22 15.56 9.92
N LEU A 72 -1.73 16.64 10.52
CA LEU A 72 -1.91 16.74 11.97
C LEU A 72 -3.08 15.88 12.48
N ILE A 73 -4.14 15.74 11.68
CA ILE A 73 -5.37 15.05 12.09
C ILE A 73 -5.33 13.57 11.72
N ALA A 74 -4.60 13.17 10.69
CA ALA A 74 -4.50 11.77 10.23
C ALA A 74 -4.25 10.76 11.36
N PRO A 75 -3.33 10.99 12.31
CA PRO A 75 -3.11 10.07 13.42
C PRO A 75 -4.32 9.93 14.37
N PHE A 76 -5.16 10.97 14.46
CA PHE A 76 -6.38 10.95 15.29
C PHE A 76 -7.58 10.36 14.55
N ALA A 77 -7.54 10.35 13.23
CA ALA A 77 -8.65 9.92 12.38
C ALA A 77 -9.07 8.46 12.66
N THR A 78 -8.10 7.55 12.83
CA THR A 78 -8.35 6.15 13.19
C THR A 78 -9.05 6.04 14.54
N SER A 79 -8.59 6.80 15.53
CA SER A 79 -9.17 6.85 16.87
C SER A 79 -10.62 7.33 16.89
N VAL A 80 -10.97 8.30 16.07
CA VAL A 80 -12.37 8.78 15.90
C VAL A 80 -13.22 7.69 15.25
N ALA A 81 -12.71 7.03 14.21
CA ALA A 81 -13.39 5.94 13.53
C ALA A 81 -13.67 4.73 14.45
N ASP A 82 -12.82 4.51 15.46
CA ASP A 82 -12.99 3.41 16.42
C ASP A 82 -13.97 3.73 17.56
N ARG A 83 -14.11 5.02 17.93
CA ARG A 83 -14.97 5.43 19.05
C ARG A 83 -16.42 5.72 18.68
N ILE A 84 -16.67 6.11 17.44
CA ILE A 84 -18.00 6.46 16.93
C ILE A 84 -18.47 5.35 15.99
N ARG A 85 -19.78 5.19 15.84
CA ARG A 85 -20.35 4.29 14.82
C ARG A 85 -19.84 4.71 13.43
N ARG A 86 -19.25 3.77 12.71
CA ARG A 86 -18.54 3.99 11.43
C ARG A 86 -19.45 4.59 10.36
N ASP A 87 -20.70 4.11 10.28
CA ASP A 87 -21.73 4.64 9.40
C ASP A 87 -22.03 6.12 9.69
N ARG A 88 -22.20 6.48 10.98
CA ARG A 88 -22.46 7.88 11.38
C ARG A 88 -21.30 8.80 11.06
N VAL A 89 -20.06 8.35 11.27
CA VAL A 89 -18.86 9.14 10.92
C VAL A 89 -18.89 9.46 9.42
N LEU A 90 -19.11 8.47 8.56
CA LEU A 90 -19.14 8.66 7.11
C LEU A 90 -20.28 9.58 6.67
N ILE A 91 -21.47 9.46 7.28
CA ILE A 91 -22.61 10.34 7.01
C ILE A 91 -22.27 11.79 7.37
N TRP A 92 -21.75 12.03 8.59
CA TRP A 92 -21.39 13.38 9.02
C TRP A 92 -20.27 13.98 8.19
N VAL A 93 -19.24 13.21 7.83
CA VAL A 93 -18.19 13.65 6.90
C VAL A 93 -18.79 14.13 5.59
N GLY A 94 -19.68 13.33 4.97
CA GLY A 94 -20.33 13.70 3.70
C GLY A 94 -21.21 14.96 3.83
N ILE A 95 -21.99 15.08 4.90
CA ILE A 95 -22.88 16.24 5.12
C ILE A 95 -22.07 17.53 5.38
N LEU A 96 -21.10 17.48 6.29
CA LEU A 96 -20.27 18.65 6.63
C LEU A 96 -19.48 19.14 5.41
N ARG A 97 -18.93 18.20 4.65
CA ARG A 97 -18.22 18.48 3.41
C ARG A 97 -19.16 19.09 2.36
N ALA A 98 -20.32 18.46 2.13
CA ALA A 98 -21.31 18.97 1.18
C ALA A 98 -21.75 20.39 1.55
N ALA A 99 -22.04 20.66 2.82
CA ALA A 99 -22.44 21.99 3.29
C ALA A 99 -21.34 23.04 3.08
N ALA A 100 -20.10 22.73 3.45
CA ALA A 100 -18.97 23.65 3.28
C ALA A 100 -18.73 23.98 1.79
N ILE A 101 -18.73 22.97 0.93
CA ILE A 101 -18.47 23.16 -0.50
C ILE A 101 -19.67 23.80 -1.22
N ALA A 102 -20.92 23.47 -0.83
CA ALA A 102 -22.09 24.14 -1.36
C ALA A 102 -22.10 25.64 -1.02
N ALA A 103 -21.65 26.01 0.20
CA ALA A 103 -21.48 27.39 0.60
C ALA A 103 -20.34 28.08 -0.18
N ALA A 104 -19.29 27.35 -0.58
CA ALA A 104 -18.19 27.90 -1.37
C ALA A 104 -18.59 28.17 -2.84
N ALA A 105 -19.48 27.38 -3.43
CA ALA A 105 -19.84 27.46 -4.84
C ALA A 105 -20.27 28.88 -5.32
N PRO A 106 -21.19 29.60 -4.64
CA PRO A 106 -21.56 30.96 -5.03
C PRO A 106 -20.50 32.01 -4.73
N LEU A 107 -19.50 31.68 -3.89
CA LEU A 107 -18.46 32.63 -3.45
C LEU A 107 -17.22 32.61 -4.38
N VAL A 108 -17.18 31.73 -5.37
CA VAL A 108 -16.02 31.56 -6.26
C VAL A 108 -15.64 32.86 -6.97
N GLU A 109 -16.64 33.65 -7.39
CA GLU A 109 -16.41 34.92 -8.08
C GLU A 109 -16.45 36.13 -7.12
N VAL A 110 -16.69 35.91 -5.79
CA VAL A 110 -16.88 36.98 -4.81
C VAL A 110 -15.71 37.08 -3.83
N SER A 111 -15.20 35.92 -3.36
CA SER A 111 -14.16 35.90 -2.32
C SER A 111 -13.38 34.59 -2.34
N SER A 112 -12.21 34.62 -2.93
CA SER A 112 -11.28 33.46 -2.94
C SER A 112 -10.92 33.03 -1.52
N LEU A 113 -10.73 33.98 -0.60
CA LEU A 113 -10.38 33.65 0.80
C LEU A 113 -11.50 32.84 1.50
N ALA A 114 -12.77 33.17 1.25
CA ALA A 114 -13.89 32.40 1.77
C ALA A 114 -13.95 30.99 1.17
N VAL A 115 -13.67 30.87 -0.13
CA VAL A 115 -13.57 29.57 -0.82
C VAL A 115 -12.46 28.72 -0.21
N TYR A 116 -11.27 29.28 0.03
CA TYR A 116 -10.15 28.56 0.65
C TYR A 116 -10.48 28.13 2.08
N ALA A 117 -11.09 28.99 2.89
CA ALA A 117 -11.49 28.66 4.25
C ALA A 117 -12.51 27.51 4.29
N LEU A 118 -13.52 27.54 3.41
CA LEU A 118 -14.54 26.50 3.31
C LEU A 118 -13.96 25.19 2.73
N ALA A 119 -13.05 25.27 1.76
CA ALA A 119 -12.35 24.11 1.24
C ALA A 119 -11.46 23.45 2.31
N LEU A 120 -10.76 24.26 3.11
CA LEU A 120 -9.98 23.78 4.25
C LEU A 120 -10.89 23.11 5.29
N LEU A 121 -12.00 23.74 5.65
CA LEU A 121 -13.00 23.19 6.57
C LEU A 121 -13.55 21.85 6.06
N SER A 122 -13.73 21.69 4.75
CA SER A 122 -14.18 20.44 4.13
C SER A 122 -13.13 19.32 4.16
N THR A 123 -11.84 19.67 4.15
CA THR A 123 -10.73 18.70 4.15
C THR A 123 -10.59 18.02 5.51
N ILE A 124 -10.80 18.74 6.61
CA ILE A 124 -10.66 18.21 7.98
C ILE A 124 -11.51 16.96 8.21
N PRO A 125 -12.85 16.96 8.02
CA PRO A 125 -13.64 15.74 8.20
C PRO A 125 -13.28 14.65 7.16
N PHE A 126 -12.85 15.02 5.97
CA PHE A 126 -12.52 14.05 4.92
C PHE A 126 -11.31 13.17 5.28
N THR A 127 -10.37 13.64 6.12
CA THR A 127 -9.23 12.81 6.58
C THR A 127 -9.67 11.55 7.32
N VAL A 128 -10.85 11.57 7.96
CA VAL A 128 -11.42 10.42 8.68
C VAL A 128 -12.17 9.47 7.75
N PHE A 129 -12.49 9.88 6.52
CA PHE A 129 -13.33 9.09 5.60
C PHE A 129 -12.73 7.73 5.27
N ARG A 130 -11.46 7.70 4.83
CA ARG A 130 -10.77 6.46 4.42
C ARG A 130 -10.62 5.45 5.55
N PRO A 131 -10.15 5.81 6.75
CA PRO A 131 -10.11 4.91 7.90
C PRO A 131 -11.49 4.37 8.29
N ALA A 132 -12.50 5.24 8.36
CA ALA A 132 -13.87 4.84 8.72
C ALA A 132 -14.48 3.87 7.69
N HIS A 133 -14.29 4.13 6.40
CA HIS A 133 -14.75 3.25 5.33
C HIS A 133 -14.01 1.91 5.35
N SER A 134 -12.68 1.90 5.52
CA SER A 134 -11.88 0.67 5.63
C SER A 134 -12.30 -0.19 6.82
N ALA A 135 -12.70 0.45 7.92
CA ALA A 135 -13.21 -0.24 9.10
C ALA A 135 -14.66 -0.73 8.92
N LEU A 136 -15.47 -0.10 8.05
CA LEU A 136 -16.84 -0.52 7.77
C LEU A 136 -16.89 -1.80 6.92
N LEU A 137 -16.01 -1.94 5.91
CA LEU A 137 -16.05 -3.05 4.94
C LEU A 137 -16.05 -4.45 5.58
N PRO A 138 -15.17 -4.78 6.56
CA PRO A 138 -15.18 -6.09 7.20
C PRO A 138 -16.51 -6.44 7.87
N ALA A 139 -17.21 -5.44 8.41
CA ALA A 139 -18.49 -5.65 9.07
C ALA A 139 -19.66 -5.92 8.08
N LEU A 140 -19.47 -5.57 6.81
CA LEU A 140 -20.44 -5.85 5.74
C LEU A 140 -20.14 -7.17 5.00
N CYS A 141 -18.94 -7.76 5.20
CA CYS A 141 -18.52 -9.00 4.56
C CYS A 141 -18.80 -10.20 5.45
N VAL A 142 -19.21 -11.32 4.86
CA VAL A 142 -19.46 -12.57 5.58
C VAL A 142 -18.25 -13.51 5.51
N THR A 143 -17.48 -13.44 4.41
CA THR A 143 -16.32 -14.33 4.20
C THR A 143 -15.03 -13.54 3.97
N PRO A 144 -13.85 -14.11 4.29
CA PRO A 144 -12.56 -13.48 3.99
C PRO A 144 -12.34 -13.21 2.50
N SER A 145 -12.85 -14.08 1.62
CA SER A 145 -12.79 -13.89 0.17
C SER A 145 -13.61 -12.69 -0.29
N GLU A 146 -14.79 -12.48 0.32
CA GLU A 146 -15.65 -11.33 0.06
C GLU A 146 -14.98 -10.01 0.47
N LEU A 147 -14.29 -10.00 1.62
CA LEU A 147 -13.50 -8.85 2.07
C LEU A 147 -12.35 -8.53 1.11
N THR A 148 -11.64 -9.57 0.63
CA THR A 148 -10.57 -9.39 -0.36
C THR A 148 -11.11 -8.77 -1.65
N ALA A 149 -12.25 -9.27 -2.14
CA ALA A 149 -12.92 -8.74 -3.31
C ALA A 149 -13.43 -7.30 -3.09
N ALA A 150 -13.95 -6.98 -1.89
CA ALA A 150 -14.37 -5.62 -1.54
C ALA A 150 -13.21 -4.63 -1.52
N ASN A 151 -12.04 -5.03 -1.01
CA ASN A 151 -10.84 -4.21 -1.06
C ASN A 151 -10.31 -4.00 -2.48
N ALA A 152 -10.37 -5.02 -3.34
CA ALA A 152 -10.02 -4.90 -4.75
C ALA A 152 -10.98 -3.94 -5.50
N ALA A 153 -12.29 -4.05 -5.24
CA ALA A 153 -13.30 -3.15 -5.77
C ALA A 153 -13.06 -1.70 -5.35
N ARG A 154 -12.72 -1.49 -4.07
CA ARG A 154 -12.36 -0.15 -3.56
C ARG A 154 -11.15 0.43 -4.29
N GLY A 155 -10.08 -0.36 -4.51
CA GLY A 155 -8.90 0.08 -5.24
C GLY A 155 -9.22 0.47 -6.69
N LEU A 156 -10.09 -0.28 -7.36
CA LEU A 156 -10.56 0.05 -8.71
C LEU A 156 -11.38 1.35 -8.71
N LEU A 157 -12.25 1.56 -7.72
CA LEU A 157 -13.04 2.79 -7.58
C LEU A 157 -12.18 4.00 -7.25
N ASP A 158 -11.11 3.83 -6.47
CA ASP A 158 -10.12 4.89 -6.22
C ASP A 158 -9.46 5.33 -7.52
N SER A 159 -8.97 4.38 -8.33
CA SER A 159 -8.42 4.66 -9.66
C SER A 159 -9.46 5.27 -10.62
N ALA A 160 -10.68 4.77 -10.63
CA ALA A 160 -11.76 5.32 -11.44
C ALA A 160 -12.15 6.74 -11.01
N SER A 161 -12.11 7.05 -9.72
CA SER A 161 -12.39 8.39 -9.19
C SER A 161 -11.31 9.40 -9.59
N THR A 162 -10.04 8.96 -9.68
CA THR A 162 -8.93 9.77 -10.18
C THR A 162 -9.11 10.13 -11.68
N LEU A 163 -9.82 9.31 -12.43
CA LEU A 163 -10.19 9.58 -13.82
C LEU A 163 -11.48 10.43 -13.91
N LEU A 164 -12.55 9.94 -13.28
CA LEU A 164 -13.89 10.50 -13.47
C LEU A 164 -14.05 11.87 -12.81
N GLY A 165 -13.46 12.09 -11.64
CA GLY A 165 -13.55 13.37 -10.94
C GLY A 165 -13.01 14.54 -11.79
N PRO A 166 -11.73 14.52 -12.21
CA PRO A 166 -11.15 15.56 -13.04
C PRO A 166 -11.81 15.70 -14.41
N LEU A 167 -12.24 14.58 -15.02
CA LEU A 167 -12.97 14.60 -16.30
C LEU A 167 -14.30 15.33 -16.16
N LEU A 168 -15.07 15.06 -15.11
CA LEU A 168 -16.32 15.78 -14.83
C LEU A 168 -16.06 17.26 -14.55
N ALA A 169 -14.98 17.57 -13.81
CA ALA A 169 -14.56 18.95 -13.58
C ALA A 169 -14.22 19.66 -14.90
N ALA A 170 -13.44 19.01 -15.81
CA ALA A 170 -13.10 19.57 -17.12
C ALA A 170 -14.34 19.90 -17.96
N LEU A 171 -15.29 18.97 -18.00
CA LEU A 171 -16.56 19.15 -18.74
C LEU A 171 -17.38 20.33 -18.18
N LEU A 172 -17.48 20.44 -16.86
CA LEU A 172 -18.19 21.55 -16.21
C LEU A 172 -17.48 22.90 -16.40
N LEU A 173 -16.15 22.91 -16.37
CA LEU A 173 -15.37 24.12 -16.65
C LEU A 173 -15.56 24.60 -18.08
N HIS A 174 -15.71 23.67 -19.02
CA HIS A 174 -15.96 24.03 -20.42
C HIS A 174 -17.33 24.66 -20.62
N VAL A 175 -18.36 24.25 -19.84
CA VAL A 175 -19.75 24.68 -20.03
C VAL A 175 -20.17 25.81 -19.07
N SER A 176 -19.73 25.78 -17.82
CA SER A 176 -20.34 26.57 -16.73
C SER A 176 -19.35 27.26 -15.81
N GLY A 177 -18.07 26.87 -15.83
CA GLY A 177 -17.03 27.46 -14.97
C GLY A 177 -16.89 26.81 -13.57
N PRO A 178 -15.97 27.38 -12.72
CA PRO A 178 -15.56 26.73 -11.46
C PRO A 178 -16.69 26.56 -10.43
N GLY A 179 -17.64 27.48 -10.34
CA GLY A 179 -18.78 27.37 -9.42
C GLY A 179 -19.57 26.08 -9.59
N ALA A 180 -19.77 25.63 -10.85
CA ALA A 180 -20.45 24.37 -11.14
C ALA A 180 -19.64 23.14 -10.67
N VAL A 181 -18.30 23.22 -10.70
CA VAL A 181 -17.41 22.15 -10.18
C VAL A 181 -17.59 22.02 -8.66
N PHE A 182 -17.66 23.13 -7.94
CA PHE A 182 -17.93 23.12 -6.49
C PHE A 182 -19.35 22.59 -6.20
N ALA A 183 -20.35 22.98 -6.97
CA ALA A 183 -21.72 22.45 -6.82
C ALA A 183 -21.79 20.94 -7.04
N LEU A 184 -21.12 20.40 -8.08
CA LEU A 184 -21.01 18.96 -8.30
C LEU A 184 -20.28 18.26 -7.16
N THR A 185 -19.18 18.84 -6.66
CA THR A 185 -18.43 18.31 -5.52
C THR A 185 -19.31 18.18 -4.27
N ALA A 186 -20.14 19.21 -4.00
CA ALA A 186 -21.11 19.18 -2.91
C ALA A 186 -22.16 18.09 -3.11
N ALA A 187 -22.72 17.98 -4.33
CA ALA A 187 -23.71 16.97 -4.67
C ALA A 187 -23.18 15.54 -4.52
N LEU A 188 -21.97 15.27 -5.01
CA LEU A 188 -21.32 13.96 -4.87
C LEU A 188 -21.00 13.63 -3.40
N SER A 189 -20.58 14.61 -2.59
CA SER A 189 -20.34 14.44 -1.16
C SER A 189 -21.63 14.12 -0.40
N LEU A 190 -22.72 14.82 -0.73
CA LEU A 190 -24.04 14.54 -0.16
C LEU A 190 -24.56 13.18 -0.60
N TRP A 191 -24.39 12.83 -1.88
CA TRP A 191 -24.78 11.52 -2.41
C TRP A 191 -24.06 10.38 -1.70
N SER A 192 -22.76 10.54 -1.44
CA SER A 192 -22.00 9.60 -0.61
C SER A 192 -22.63 9.40 0.78
N ALA A 193 -23.03 10.49 1.46
CA ALA A 193 -23.71 10.40 2.76
C ALA A 193 -25.06 9.70 2.67
N VAL A 194 -25.84 9.96 1.62
CA VAL A 194 -27.15 9.31 1.36
C VAL A 194 -26.95 7.80 1.17
N LEU A 195 -25.97 7.40 0.36
CA LEU A 195 -25.69 5.98 0.13
C LEU A 195 -25.30 5.26 1.44
N VAL A 196 -24.45 5.88 2.27
CA VAL A 196 -24.08 5.30 3.58
C VAL A 196 -25.31 5.22 4.51
N ARG A 197 -26.21 6.23 4.50
CA ARG A 197 -27.44 6.24 5.31
C ARG A 197 -28.39 5.09 4.96
N MET A 198 -28.31 4.59 3.73
CA MET A 198 -29.14 3.48 3.25
C MET A 198 -28.55 2.10 3.58
N ILE A 199 -27.34 2.02 4.17
CA ILE A 199 -26.73 0.76 4.58
C ILE A 199 -27.37 0.29 5.88
N ASP A 200 -27.78 -0.98 5.90
CA ASP A 200 -28.21 -1.64 7.13
C ASP A 200 -26.98 -2.15 7.88
N TYR A 201 -26.55 -1.37 8.89
CA TYR A 201 -25.34 -1.63 9.65
C TYR A 201 -25.64 -1.82 11.14
N GLU A 202 -25.43 -3.06 11.59
CA GLU A 202 -25.41 -3.38 13.01
C GLU A 202 -23.96 -3.39 13.53
N PRO A 203 -23.60 -2.45 14.45
CA PRO A 203 -22.27 -2.44 15.02
C PRO A 203 -22.05 -3.69 15.88
N ALA A 204 -20.90 -4.37 15.68
CA ALA A 204 -20.48 -5.45 16.57
C ALA A 204 -20.39 -4.95 18.04
N PRO A 205 -20.66 -5.82 19.03
CA PRO A 205 -20.51 -5.49 20.44
C PRO A 205 -19.12 -4.91 20.70
N ARG A 206 -19.07 -3.74 21.34
CA ARG A 206 -17.79 -3.07 21.64
C ARG A 206 -16.97 -3.94 22.58
N GLN A 207 -15.85 -4.42 22.14
CA GLN A 207 -14.75 -4.78 23.03
C GLN A 207 -14.26 -3.52 23.74
N ALA A 208 -13.73 -3.68 24.97
CA ALA A 208 -13.30 -2.57 25.82
C ALA A 208 -12.48 -1.50 25.04
N PRO A 209 -12.61 -0.21 25.40
CA PRO A 209 -11.89 0.83 24.71
C PRO A 209 -10.40 0.55 24.72
N PRO A 210 -9.69 0.69 23.57
CA PRO A 210 -8.25 0.49 23.51
C PRO A 210 -7.56 1.41 24.50
N ALA A 211 -6.45 0.92 25.08
CA ALA A 211 -5.60 1.67 26.00
C ALA A 211 -5.26 3.06 25.42
N ARG A 212 -5.02 4.02 26.30
CA ARG A 212 -4.75 5.43 25.97
C ARG A 212 -3.90 5.57 24.72
N ILE A 213 -4.46 6.17 23.68
CA ILE A 213 -3.76 6.44 22.42
C ILE A 213 -2.65 7.44 22.69
N ARG A 214 -1.41 7.02 22.51
CA ARG A 214 -0.21 7.87 22.62
C ARG A 214 0.32 8.18 21.22
N ILE A 215 -0.46 8.94 20.44
CA ILE A 215 -0.19 9.19 19.01
C ILE A 215 1.24 9.66 18.76
N ALA A 216 1.71 10.66 19.52
CA ALA A 216 3.09 11.14 19.38
C ALA A 216 4.13 10.04 19.71
N ALA A 217 3.84 9.20 20.70
CA ALA A 217 4.70 8.07 21.05
C ALA A 217 4.65 6.97 19.98
N ASP A 218 3.46 6.67 19.44
CA ASP A 218 3.27 5.65 18.40
C ASP A 218 3.92 6.07 17.07
N THR A 219 3.80 7.36 16.68
CA THR A 219 4.50 7.90 15.50
C THR A 219 6.00 7.92 15.71
N ALA A 220 6.48 8.34 16.89
CA ALA A 220 7.90 8.33 17.22
C ALA A 220 8.47 6.90 17.27
N GLU A 221 7.67 5.93 17.72
CA GLU A 221 8.06 4.52 17.70
C GLU A 221 8.10 3.98 16.27
N GLY A 222 7.12 4.32 15.42
CA GLY A 222 7.17 4.01 13.99
C GLY A 222 8.43 4.54 13.32
N LEU A 223 8.79 5.80 13.58
CA LEU A 223 10.02 6.40 13.06
C LEU A 223 11.29 5.74 13.60
N ARG A 224 11.31 5.31 14.89
CA ARG A 224 12.45 4.56 15.44
C ARG A 224 12.61 3.19 14.77
N VAL A 225 11.49 2.50 14.51
CA VAL A 225 11.52 1.23 13.78
C VAL A 225 12.06 1.44 12.37
N VAL A 226 11.61 2.49 11.66
CA VAL A 226 12.14 2.87 10.35
C VAL A 226 13.64 3.13 10.41
N ALA A 227 14.11 3.92 11.38
CA ALA A 227 15.53 4.24 11.55
C ALA A 227 16.40 3.02 11.88
N GLY A 228 15.82 2.00 12.53
CA GLY A 228 16.50 0.74 12.87
C GLY A 228 16.65 -0.24 11.69
N HIS A 229 15.89 -0.06 10.60
CA HIS A 229 15.86 -0.96 9.44
C HIS A 229 16.23 -0.21 8.16
N ARG A 230 17.46 -0.40 7.69
CA ARG A 230 18.00 0.35 6.52
C ARG A 230 17.16 0.22 5.25
N GLU A 231 16.61 -0.94 4.97
CA GLU A 231 15.77 -1.22 3.82
C GLU A 231 14.43 -0.47 3.91
N VAL A 232 13.83 -0.47 5.09
CA VAL A 232 12.59 0.26 5.38
C VAL A 232 12.84 1.77 5.31
N ALA A 233 13.93 2.27 5.89
CA ALA A 233 14.31 3.67 5.83
C ALA A 233 14.53 4.16 4.39
N MET A 234 15.14 3.32 3.54
CA MET A 234 15.31 3.62 2.12
C MET A 234 13.96 3.73 1.39
N LEU A 235 13.05 2.76 1.59
CA LEU A 235 11.71 2.80 0.99
C LEU A 235 10.93 4.02 1.50
N PHE A 236 11.07 4.36 2.77
CA PHE A 236 10.46 5.53 3.39
C PHE A 236 10.96 6.85 2.76
N ALA A 237 12.28 6.97 2.57
CA ALA A 237 12.89 8.12 1.90
C ALA A 237 12.46 8.23 0.42
N LEU A 238 12.41 7.11 -0.30
CA LEU A 238 11.91 7.05 -1.66
C LEU A 238 10.45 7.51 -1.75
N GLY A 239 9.61 7.10 -0.79
CA GLY A 239 8.22 7.58 -0.69
C GLY A 239 8.11 9.07 -0.43
N GLY A 240 8.98 9.62 0.42
CA GLY A 240 9.06 11.06 0.65
C GLY A 240 9.43 11.85 -0.62
N VAL A 241 10.45 11.38 -1.36
CA VAL A 241 10.86 12.01 -2.63
C VAL A 241 9.73 11.94 -3.68
N GLN A 242 9.07 10.78 -3.80
CA GLN A 242 7.91 10.64 -4.69
C GLN A 242 6.76 11.57 -4.28
N ALA A 243 6.51 11.73 -2.98
CA ALA A 243 5.45 12.60 -2.48
C ALA A 243 5.75 14.09 -2.70
N VAL A 244 7.03 14.52 -2.67
CA VAL A 244 7.43 15.87 -3.13
C VAL A 244 7.03 16.07 -4.60
N THR A 245 7.34 15.12 -5.47
CA THR A 245 6.96 15.19 -6.90
C THR A 245 5.44 15.21 -7.07
N ARG A 246 4.69 14.46 -6.25
CA ARG A 246 3.23 14.49 -6.23
C ARG A 246 2.68 15.86 -5.82
N GLY A 247 3.29 16.50 -4.83
CA GLY A 247 2.95 17.86 -4.43
C GLY A 247 3.21 18.89 -5.54
N ALA A 248 4.36 18.77 -6.20
CA ALA A 248 4.70 19.59 -7.34
C ALA A 248 3.71 19.40 -8.51
N LEU A 249 3.29 18.16 -8.77
CA LEU A 249 2.34 17.84 -9.83
C LEU A 249 1.00 18.55 -9.64
N ASN A 250 0.53 18.76 -8.40
CA ASN A 250 -0.70 19.51 -8.15
C ASN A 250 -0.60 20.97 -8.66
N VAL A 251 0.58 21.57 -8.63
CA VAL A 251 0.82 22.91 -9.17
C VAL A 251 1.05 22.83 -10.68
N PHE A 252 1.89 21.89 -11.13
CA PHE A 252 2.23 21.77 -12.54
C PHE A 252 1.03 21.46 -13.43
N THR A 253 0.06 20.64 -12.99
CA THR A 253 -1.14 20.36 -13.79
C THR A 253 -1.90 21.64 -14.14
N VAL A 254 -1.92 22.63 -13.24
CA VAL A 254 -2.58 23.91 -13.47
C VAL A 254 -1.73 24.83 -14.36
N VAL A 255 -0.45 24.99 -14.00
CA VAL A 255 0.47 25.88 -14.72
C VAL A 255 0.73 25.39 -16.15
N VAL A 256 0.95 24.09 -16.32
CA VAL A 256 1.18 23.47 -17.63
C VAL A 256 -0.05 23.62 -18.53
N ALA A 257 -1.26 23.40 -18.00
CA ALA A 257 -2.48 23.54 -18.80
C ALA A 257 -2.70 25.00 -19.24
N ILE A 258 -2.51 25.97 -18.35
CA ILE A 258 -2.92 27.35 -18.58
C ILE A 258 -1.79 28.15 -19.26
N GLU A 259 -0.53 28.06 -18.76
CA GLU A 259 0.57 28.90 -19.22
C GLU A 259 1.48 28.22 -20.25
N LEU A 260 1.70 26.89 -20.17
CA LEU A 260 2.67 26.22 -21.04
C LEU A 260 2.03 25.67 -22.31
N LEU A 261 0.84 25.06 -22.19
CA LEU A 261 0.11 24.44 -23.31
C LEU A 261 -1.06 25.29 -23.81
N GLU A 262 -1.44 26.35 -23.08
CA GLU A 262 -2.53 27.28 -23.41
C GLU A 262 -3.87 26.58 -23.67
N THR A 263 -4.09 25.39 -23.04
CA THR A 263 -5.34 24.61 -23.20
C THR A 263 -6.49 25.15 -22.33
N GLY A 264 -6.21 26.17 -21.52
CA GLY A 264 -7.18 26.80 -20.65
C GLY A 264 -7.55 25.95 -19.42
N GLU A 265 -8.57 26.41 -18.68
CA GLU A 265 -8.99 25.76 -17.45
C GLU A 265 -9.50 24.31 -17.61
N PRO A 266 -10.26 23.97 -18.68
CA PRO A 266 -10.63 22.57 -18.93
C PRO A 266 -9.43 21.64 -19.08
N GLY A 267 -8.33 22.14 -19.63
CA GLY A 267 -7.05 21.41 -19.78
C GLY A 267 -6.52 20.88 -18.47
N VAL A 268 -6.69 21.61 -17.36
CA VAL A 268 -6.31 21.14 -16.01
C VAL A 268 -7.00 19.83 -15.65
N GLY A 269 -8.30 19.76 -15.92
CA GLY A 269 -9.09 18.54 -15.68
C GLY A 269 -8.69 17.40 -16.63
N PHE A 270 -8.44 17.67 -17.91
CA PHE A 270 -8.01 16.64 -18.87
C PHE A 270 -6.62 16.10 -18.54
N LEU A 271 -5.66 16.95 -18.19
CA LEU A 271 -4.33 16.54 -17.77
C LEU A 271 -4.39 15.68 -16.47
N THR A 272 -5.22 16.09 -15.51
CA THR A 272 -5.41 15.31 -14.29
C THR A 272 -6.12 13.98 -14.57
N ALA A 273 -7.12 13.96 -15.46
CA ALA A 273 -7.81 12.75 -15.86
C ALA A 273 -6.89 11.74 -16.56
N ALA A 274 -5.90 12.22 -17.32
CA ALA A 274 -4.88 11.35 -17.94
C ALA A 274 -4.11 10.52 -16.91
N ILE A 275 -3.82 11.10 -15.72
CA ILE A 275 -3.25 10.35 -14.59
C ILE A 275 -4.19 9.20 -14.18
N GLY A 276 -5.50 9.47 -14.14
CA GLY A 276 -6.52 8.47 -13.83
C GLY A 276 -6.57 7.33 -14.85
N VAL A 277 -6.47 7.64 -16.15
CA VAL A 277 -6.36 6.59 -17.20
C VAL A 277 -5.18 5.68 -16.92
N GLY A 278 -4.02 6.28 -16.66
CA GLY A 278 -2.80 5.54 -16.34
C GLY A 278 -2.92 4.71 -15.06
N ALA A 279 -3.57 5.24 -14.03
CA ALA A 279 -3.80 4.53 -12.77
C ALA A 279 -4.68 3.27 -12.97
N VAL A 280 -5.73 3.36 -13.77
CA VAL A 280 -6.58 2.20 -14.11
C VAL A 280 -5.80 1.15 -14.88
N VAL A 281 -5.10 1.55 -15.95
CA VAL A 281 -4.28 0.63 -16.76
C VAL A 281 -3.14 0.03 -15.93
N GLY A 282 -2.48 0.85 -15.14
CA GLY A 282 -1.40 0.44 -14.24
C GLY A 282 -1.86 -0.55 -13.16
N SER A 283 -3.04 -0.36 -12.59
CA SER A 283 -3.61 -1.28 -11.59
C SER A 283 -3.89 -2.68 -12.17
N ILE A 284 -4.37 -2.74 -13.43
CA ILE A 284 -4.53 -4.01 -14.15
C ILE A 284 -3.16 -4.65 -14.38
N GLY A 285 -2.17 -3.88 -14.86
CA GLY A 285 -0.80 -4.36 -15.07
C GLY A 285 -0.11 -4.81 -13.78
N ALA A 286 -0.28 -4.07 -12.69
CA ALA A 286 0.29 -4.39 -11.38
C ALA A 286 -0.25 -5.72 -10.83
N SER A 287 -1.51 -6.09 -11.13
CA SER A 287 -2.09 -7.36 -10.70
C SER A 287 -1.33 -8.59 -11.23
N VAL A 288 -0.69 -8.48 -12.41
CA VAL A 288 0.15 -9.53 -13.02
C VAL A 288 1.48 -9.69 -12.27
N LEU A 289 1.94 -8.61 -11.63
CA LEU A 289 3.22 -8.58 -10.89
C LEU A 289 3.08 -9.09 -9.45
N VAL A 290 1.87 -9.35 -8.98
CA VAL A 290 1.63 -9.96 -7.67
C VAL A 290 2.32 -11.33 -7.61
N GLY A 291 3.20 -11.51 -6.61
CA GLY A 291 4.04 -12.71 -6.49
C GLY A 291 5.37 -12.65 -7.24
N SER A 292 5.69 -11.54 -7.91
CA SER A 292 7.02 -11.34 -8.52
C SER A 292 8.13 -11.33 -7.47
N ARG A 293 9.30 -11.87 -7.86
CA ARG A 293 10.53 -11.84 -7.04
C ARG A 293 11.27 -10.50 -7.11
N ARG A 294 10.76 -9.49 -7.86
CA ARG A 294 11.42 -8.19 -8.11
C ARG A 294 10.55 -7.01 -7.71
N LEU A 295 9.83 -7.13 -6.61
CA LEU A 295 8.87 -6.10 -6.17
C LEU A 295 9.54 -4.77 -5.81
N ALA A 296 10.71 -4.79 -5.17
CA ALA A 296 11.43 -3.57 -4.81
C ALA A 296 11.95 -2.84 -6.06
N ALA A 297 12.43 -3.57 -7.06
CA ALA A 297 12.82 -2.98 -8.34
C ALA A 297 11.62 -2.36 -9.08
N TYR A 298 10.46 -3.03 -9.10
CA TYR A 298 9.25 -2.48 -9.71
C TYR A 298 8.73 -1.24 -8.95
N THR A 299 8.84 -1.21 -7.62
CA THR A 299 8.54 -0.01 -6.83
C THR A 299 9.45 1.14 -7.22
N GLY A 300 10.76 0.90 -7.37
CA GLY A 300 11.72 1.89 -7.85
C GLY A 300 11.36 2.42 -9.25
N ILE A 301 11.02 1.53 -10.19
CA ILE A 301 10.56 1.91 -11.52
C ILE A 301 9.29 2.77 -11.42
N GLY A 302 8.30 2.36 -10.61
CA GLY A 302 7.09 3.14 -10.36
C GLY A 302 7.39 4.55 -9.85
N ILE A 303 8.35 4.69 -8.94
CA ILE A 303 8.80 6.01 -8.42
C ILE A 303 9.48 6.83 -9.54
N ALA A 304 10.33 6.23 -10.36
CA ALA A 304 10.95 6.92 -11.49
C ALA A 304 9.90 7.38 -12.53
N MET A 305 8.80 6.62 -12.71
CA MET A 305 7.66 6.99 -13.56
C MET A 305 6.86 8.19 -13.03
N TRP A 306 7.10 8.68 -11.82
CA TRP A 306 6.53 9.94 -11.33
C TRP A 306 7.30 11.16 -11.85
N GLY A 307 8.61 11.07 -11.95
CA GLY A 307 9.44 12.21 -12.33
C GLY A 307 9.79 12.25 -13.82
N MET A 308 10.33 11.18 -14.39
CA MET A 308 10.78 11.18 -15.78
C MET A 308 9.75 11.77 -16.76
N PRO A 309 8.44 11.46 -16.65
CA PRO A 309 7.42 12.08 -17.48
C PRO A 309 7.35 13.60 -17.35
N LEU A 310 7.53 14.15 -16.15
CA LEU A 310 7.52 15.61 -15.96
C LEU A 310 8.70 16.28 -16.69
N ALA A 311 9.89 15.67 -16.62
CA ALA A 311 11.06 16.16 -17.34
C ALA A 311 10.81 16.14 -18.87
N LEU A 312 10.17 15.09 -19.38
CA LEU A 312 9.83 14.98 -20.80
C LEU A 312 8.79 16.03 -21.25
N ILE A 313 7.80 16.36 -20.40
CA ILE A 313 6.85 17.45 -20.66
C ILE A 313 7.60 18.79 -20.75
N GLY A 314 8.57 19.04 -19.86
CA GLY A 314 9.39 20.25 -19.89
C GLY A 314 10.24 20.37 -21.16
N ILE A 315 10.76 19.25 -21.67
CA ILE A 315 11.58 19.21 -22.88
C ILE A 315 10.70 19.33 -24.14
N PHE A 316 9.58 18.60 -24.19
CA PHE A 316 8.67 18.52 -25.33
C PHE A 316 7.25 18.98 -24.93
N PRO A 317 7.01 20.30 -24.82
CA PRO A 317 5.73 20.84 -24.35
C PRO A 317 4.67 20.76 -25.47
N ALA A 318 4.03 19.61 -25.56
CA ALA A 318 2.90 19.36 -26.46
C ALA A 318 1.78 18.66 -25.70
N GLU A 319 0.53 18.99 -26.01
CA GLU A 319 -0.64 18.45 -25.31
C GLU A 319 -0.68 16.92 -25.32
N GLY A 320 -0.50 16.29 -26.48
CA GLY A 320 -0.46 14.82 -26.61
C GLY A 320 0.67 14.19 -25.81
N VAL A 321 1.87 14.84 -25.72
CA VAL A 321 2.98 14.39 -24.88
C VAL A 321 2.59 14.50 -23.41
N ALA A 322 2.02 15.61 -22.99
CA ALA A 322 1.62 15.82 -21.60
C ALA A 322 0.57 14.78 -21.15
N LEU A 323 -0.45 14.54 -21.96
CA LEU A 323 -1.47 13.51 -21.68
C LEU A 323 -0.86 12.12 -21.57
N ALA A 324 0.01 11.72 -22.52
CA ALA A 324 0.67 10.41 -22.49
C ALA A 324 1.62 10.26 -21.29
N MET A 325 2.40 11.30 -20.99
CA MET A 325 3.35 11.29 -19.87
C MET A 325 2.63 11.26 -18.52
N LEU A 326 1.54 12.00 -18.36
CA LEU A 326 0.74 11.95 -17.13
C LEU A 326 0.02 10.61 -16.96
N ALA A 327 -0.38 9.95 -18.03
CA ALA A 327 -0.85 8.57 -17.95
C ALA A 327 0.25 7.62 -17.44
N ILE A 328 1.51 7.82 -17.84
CA ILE A 328 2.65 7.05 -17.29
C ILE A 328 2.82 7.31 -15.79
N VAL A 329 2.66 8.56 -15.33
CA VAL A 329 2.65 8.87 -13.88
C VAL A 329 1.60 8.06 -13.13
N GLY A 330 0.37 8.01 -13.66
CA GLY A 330 -0.71 7.23 -13.07
C GLY A 330 -0.40 5.73 -13.00
N ALA A 331 0.17 5.17 -14.07
CA ALA A 331 0.61 3.76 -14.08
C ALA A 331 1.73 3.52 -13.06
N GLY A 332 2.66 4.45 -12.91
CA GLY A 332 3.70 4.42 -11.90
C GLY A 332 3.15 4.38 -10.47
N ASN A 333 2.05 5.13 -10.20
CA ASN A 333 1.39 5.09 -8.89
C ASN A 333 0.91 3.69 -8.51
N ALA A 334 0.33 2.95 -9.43
CA ALA A 334 -0.13 1.59 -9.17
C ALA A 334 1.03 0.64 -8.79
N LEU A 335 2.22 0.81 -9.39
CA LEU A 335 3.42 0.05 -9.03
C LEU A 335 3.94 0.44 -7.64
N VAL A 336 3.90 1.71 -7.30
CA VAL A 336 4.30 2.22 -5.98
C VAL A 336 3.38 1.66 -4.89
N ASP A 337 2.07 1.72 -5.09
CA ASP A 337 1.08 1.19 -4.14
C ASP A 337 1.25 -0.32 -3.95
N LEU A 338 1.36 -1.08 -5.05
CA LEU A 338 1.65 -2.52 -4.97
C LEU A 338 2.91 -2.80 -4.15
N GLY A 339 3.98 -2.03 -4.40
CA GLY A 339 5.24 -2.18 -3.70
C GLY A 339 5.11 -1.93 -2.21
N TYR A 340 4.62 -0.78 -1.78
CA TYR A 340 4.53 -0.44 -0.36
C TYR A 340 3.61 -1.38 0.42
N PHE A 341 2.42 -1.67 -0.11
CA PHE A 341 1.48 -2.58 0.55
C PHE A 341 1.93 -4.05 0.57
N THR A 342 2.96 -4.40 -0.20
CA THR A 342 3.51 -5.77 -0.21
C THR A 342 4.85 -5.87 0.52
N LEU A 343 5.76 -4.87 0.35
CA LEU A 343 7.10 -4.93 0.92
C LEU A 343 7.12 -4.66 2.43
N PHE A 344 6.37 -3.67 2.93
CA PHE A 344 6.37 -3.38 4.36
C PHE A 344 5.90 -4.55 5.22
N PRO A 345 4.78 -5.25 4.91
CA PRO A 345 4.42 -6.46 5.66
C PRO A 345 5.45 -7.58 5.60
N ARG A 346 6.23 -7.67 4.51
CA ARG A 346 7.30 -8.67 4.40
C ARG A 346 8.58 -8.31 5.15
N LEU A 347 8.84 -7.01 5.34
CA LEU A 347 10.06 -6.51 6.00
C LEU A 347 9.88 -6.29 7.50
N LEU A 348 8.65 -6.10 7.97
CA LEU A 348 8.32 -5.70 9.33
C LEU A 348 7.37 -6.70 10.01
N PRO A 349 7.47 -6.87 11.34
CA PRO A 349 6.47 -7.59 12.13
C PRO A 349 5.11 -6.87 12.14
N ASP A 350 4.03 -7.65 12.27
CA ASP A 350 2.65 -7.13 12.25
C ASP A 350 2.39 -6.11 13.37
N GLU A 351 3.04 -6.26 14.53
CA GLU A 351 2.86 -5.41 15.72
C GLU A 351 3.27 -3.94 15.49
N VAL A 352 4.21 -3.70 14.57
CA VAL A 352 4.73 -2.35 14.28
C VAL A 352 4.22 -1.77 12.96
N LEU A 353 3.61 -2.60 12.13
CA LEU A 353 3.21 -2.27 10.77
C LEU A 353 2.27 -1.05 10.71
N ALA A 354 1.25 -1.03 11.57
CA ALA A 354 0.30 0.09 11.65
C ALA A 354 0.97 1.42 12.01
N ARG A 355 1.97 1.40 12.90
CA ARG A 355 2.72 2.59 13.31
C ARG A 355 3.63 3.11 12.19
N VAL A 356 4.24 2.20 11.44
CA VAL A 356 5.08 2.55 10.28
C VAL A 356 4.23 3.13 9.15
N PHE A 357 3.06 2.56 8.84
CA PHE A 357 2.14 3.16 7.86
C PHE A 357 1.61 4.53 8.31
N GLY A 358 1.28 4.69 9.59
CA GLY A 358 0.89 6.00 10.13
C GLY A 358 1.99 7.06 10.01
N ALA A 359 3.24 6.69 10.27
CA ALA A 359 4.39 7.58 10.09
C ALA A 359 4.61 7.89 8.58
N LEU A 360 4.42 6.90 7.69
CA LEU A 360 4.52 7.10 6.25
C LEU A 360 3.47 8.09 5.73
N GLU A 361 2.20 7.94 6.12
CA GLU A 361 1.12 8.85 5.73
C GLU A 361 1.40 10.29 6.19
N SER A 362 1.93 10.45 7.41
CA SER A 362 2.33 11.77 7.92
C SER A 362 3.49 12.37 7.11
N LEU A 363 4.52 11.59 6.79
CA LEU A 363 5.62 12.01 5.92
C LEU A 363 5.11 12.42 4.54
N VAL A 364 4.27 11.57 3.93
CA VAL A 364 3.69 11.80 2.60
C VAL A 364 2.89 13.11 2.58
N ALA A 365 2.04 13.36 3.56
CA ALA A 365 1.26 14.59 3.64
C ALA A 365 2.15 15.85 3.75
N LEU A 366 3.17 15.81 4.62
CA LEU A 366 4.13 16.92 4.78
C LEU A 366 4.94 17.16 3.51
N THR A 367 5.43 16.10 2.88
CA THR A 367 6.27 16.22 1.68
C THR A 367 5.47 16.61 0.43
N ILE A 368 4.18 16.24 0.32
CA ILE A 368 3.25 16.80 -0.68
C ILE A 368 3.14 18.32 -0.50
N GLY A 369 2.93 18.79 0.72
CA GLY A 369 2.87 20.23 1.01
C GLY A 369 4.18 20.95 0.65
N LEU A 370 5.34 20.34 0.98
CA LEU A 370 6.65 20.85 0.62
C LEU A 370 6.84 20.93 -0.90
N GLY A 371 6.48 19.89 -1.64
CA GLY A 371 6.54 19.88 -3.11
C GLY A 371 5.68 20.97 -3.73
N ALA A 372 4.48 21.18 -3.21
CA ALA A 372 3.57 22.20 -3.69
C ALA A 372 4.13 23.63 -3.51
N ILE A 373 4.81 23.91 -2.39
CA ILE A 373 5.38 25.25 -2.15
C ILE A 373 6.74 25.46 -2.83
N LEU A 374 7.53 24.39 -3.04
CA LEU A 374 8.80 24.47 -3.75
C LEU A 374 8.61 24.73 -5.26
N THR A 375 7.50 24.26 -5.83
CA THR A 375 7.27 24.37 -7.28
C THR A 375 7.19 25.82 -7.76
N PRO A 376 6.40 26.75 -7.19
CA PRO A 376 6.40 28.13 -7.58
C PRO A 376 7.77 28.80 -7.45
N LEU A 377 8.53 28.45 -6.41
CA LEU A 377 9.89 28.97 -6.23
C LEU A 377 10.80 28.48 -7.36
N LEU A 378 10.73 27.23 -7.75
CA LEU A 378 11.52 26.71 -8.87
C LEU A 378 11.08 27.32 -10.20
N ILE A 379 9.79 27.56 -10.42
CA ILE A 379 9.28 28.22 -11.61
C ILE A 379 9.84 29.67 -11.68
N SER A 380 9.91 30.39 -10.58
CA SER A 380 10.46 31.75 -10.56
C SER A 380 11.98 31.82 -10.82
N LEU A 381 12.71 30.71 -10.54
CA LEU A 381 14.17 30.64 -10.72
C LEU A 381 14.60 30.05 -12.08
N LEU A 382 13.84 29.09 -12.61
CA LEU A 382 14.24 28.22 -13.72
C LEU A 382 13.26 28.26 -14.90
N ASP A 383 12.21 29.07 -14.85
CA ASP A 383 11.00 29.01 -15.67
C ASP A 383 10.19 27.70 -15.47
N ILE A 384 9.06 27.57 -16.19
CA ILE A 384 8.16 26.39 -16.09
C ILE A 384 8.87 25.13 -16.59
N ARG A 385 9.59 25.22 -17.72
CA ARG A 385 10.28 24.08 -18.34
C ARG A 385 11.45 23.60 -17.48
N GLY A 386 12.27 24.54 -16.99
CA GLY A 386 13.38 24.24 -16.10
C GLY A 386 12.94 23.61 -14.80
N ALA A 387 11.86 24.11 -14.20
CA ALA A 387 11.27 23.55 -12.99
C ALA A 387 10.72 22.12 -13.20
N LEU A 388 10.04 21.88 -14.34
CA LEU A 388 9.58 20.54 -14.72
C LEU A 388 10.74 19.55 -14.88
N VAL A 389 11.84 19.97 -15.53
CA VAL A 389 13.02 19.12 -15.69
C VAL A 389 13.72 18.87 -14.35
N ALA A 390 13.89 19.90 -13.53
CA ALA A 390 14.56 19.78 -12.23
C ALA A 390 13.83 18.82 -11.29
N ILE A 391 12.52 19.01 -11.08
CA ILE A 391 11.69 18.12 -10.27
C ILE A 391 11.56 16.75 -10.93
N GLY A 392 11.42 16.74 -12.25
CA GLY A 392 11.26 15.52 -13.03
C GLY A 392 12.45 14.58 -12.96
N LEU A 393 13.66 15.08 -12.89
CA LEU A 393 14.88 14.27 -12.78
C LEU A 393 15.16 13.82 -11.33
N MET A 394 14.53 14.42 -10.32
CA MET A 394 14.79 14.11 -8.92
C MET A 394 14.48 12.65 -8.59
N THR A 395 13.29 12.13 -8.94
CA THR A 395 12.91 10.76 -8.59
C THR A 395 13.75 9.71 -9.32
N PRO A 396 13.97 9.78 -10.66
CA PRO A 396 14.83 8.80 -11.33
C PRO A 396 16.28 8.85 -10.83
N ALA A 397 16.81 10.03 -10.53
CA ALA A 397 18.17 10.15 -9.98
C ALA A 397 18.31 9.43 -8.63
N VAL A 398 17.37 9.64 -7.70
CA VAL A 398 17.37 8.96 -6.39
C VAL A 398 17.14 7.45 -6.56
N VAL A 399 16.29 7.02 -7.47
CA VAL A 399 16.09 5.60 -7.77
C VAL A 399 17.37 4.95 -8.29
N VAL A 400 18.09 5.61 -9.21
CA VAL A 400 19.38 5.10 -9.71
C VAL A 400 20.40 4.96 -8.58
N LEU A 401 20.49 5.94 -7.68
CA LEU A 401 21.37 5.88 -6.50
C LEU A 401 21.00 4.73 -5.55
N CYS A 402 19.71 4.42 -5.43
CA CYS A 402 19.20 3.35 -4.55
C CYS A 402 19.10 1.99 -5.28
N TRP A 403 19.35 1.92 -6.59
CA TRP A 403 19.07 0.74 -7.41
C TRP A 403 19.70 -0.56 -6.90
N PHE A 404 20.98 -0.51 -6.54
CA PHE A 404 21.66 -1.69 -6.00
C PHE A 404 21.08 -2.15 -4.67
N ARG A 405 20.61 -1.23 -3.84
CA ARG A 405 19.95 -1.58 -2.57
C ARG A 405 18.57 -2.19 -2.80
N LEU A 406 17.80 -1.65 -3.74
CA LEU A 406 16.51 -2.24 -4.13
C LEU A 406 16.66 -3.68 -4.62
N ARG A 407 17.68 -3.95 -5.45
CA ARG A 407 17.99 -5.31 -5.89
C ARG A 407 18.37 -6.24 -4.74
N LYS A 408 19.15 -5.76 -3.76
CA LYS A 408 19.47 -6.56 -2.56
C LYS A 408 18.24 -6.91 -1.73
N VAL A 409 17.26 -5.99 -1.63
CA VAL A 409 15.97 -6.27 -0.99
C VAL A 409 15.25 -7.40 -1.73
N ASP A 410 15.20 -7.34 -3.06
CA ASP A 410 14.58 -8.39 -3.88
C ASP A 410 15.29 -9.75 -3.72
N GLU A 411 16.62 -9.76 -3.69
CA GLU A 411 17.44 -10.96 -3.50
C GLU A 411 17.19 -11.57 -2.11
N ALA A 412 17.15 -10.76 -1.05
CA ALA A 412 16.86 -11.22 0.30
C ALA A 412 15.43 -11.80 0.43
N LEU A 413 14.45 -11.14 -0.16
CA LEU A 413 13.06 -11.62 -0.17
C LEU A 413 12.90 -12.88 -1.02
N ALA A 414 13.64 -13.02 -2.12
CA ALA A 414 13.64 -14.23 -2.94
C ALA A 414 14.25 -15.44 -2.19
N ALA A 415 15.36 -15.23 -1.46
CA ALA A 415 15.95 -16.26 -0.61
C ALA A 415 14.98 -16.69 0.51
N GLN A 416 14.32 -15.72 1.15
CA GLN A 416 13.30 -16.02 2.17
C GLN A 416 12.11 -16.80 1.57
N ALA A 417 11.67 -16.46 0.36
CA ALA A 417 10.59 -17.18 -0.32
C ALA A 417 10.97 -18.63 -0.63
N GLU A 418 12.22 -18.90 -0.96
CA GLU A 418 12.73 -20.27 -1.17
C GLU A 418 12.69 -21.06 0.14
N ILE A 419 13.14 -20.48 1.26
CA ILE A 419 13.04 -21.12 2.58
C ILE A 419 11.59 -21.46 2.91
N ILE A 420 10.64 -20.52 2.70
CA ILE A 420 9.21 -20.74 2.94
C ILE A 420 8.69 -21.90 2.09
N GLU A 421 9.05 -21.96 0.80
CA GLU A 421 8.62 -23.04 -0.10
C GLU A 421 9.14 -24.40 0.35
N ARG A 422 10.40 -24.48 0.82
CA ARG A 422 11.00 -25.71 1.34
C ARG A 422 10.36 -26.13 2.67
N LEU A 423 10.15 -25.19 3.61
CA LEU A 423 9.47 -25.49 4.87
C LEU A 423 8.03 -26.01 4.65
N ARG A 424 7.33 -25.53 3.63
CA ARG A 424 5.97 -25.99 3.29
C ARG A 424 5.92 -27.40 2.70
N LYS A 425 7.04 -27.95 2.22
CA LYS A 425 7.12 -29.33 1.77
C LYS A 425 7.14 -30.32 2.95
N VAL A 426 7.59 -29.87 4.13
CA VAL A 426 7.61 -30.69 5.34
C VAL A 426 6.18 -30.93 5.82
N PRO A 427 5.71 -32.20 5.94
CA PRO A 427 4.30 -32.52 6.23
C PRO A 427 3.74 -31.80 7.47
N MET A 428 4.46 -31.81 8.59
CA MET A 428 4.02 -31.19 9.85
C MET A 428 3.99 -29.65 9.82
N LEU A 429 4.69 -28.99 8.89
CA LEU A 429 4.69 -27.54 8.71
C LEU A 429 3.66 -27.08 7.66
N ARG A 430 3.21 -27.97 6.80
CA ARG A 430 2.28 -27.68 5.70
C ARG A 430 0.93 -27.09 6.16
N PRO A 431 0.32 -27.53 7.27
CA PRO A 431 -0.96 -26.98 7.75
C PRO A 431 -0.84 -25.59 8.37
N LEU A 432 0.37 -25.09 8.66
CA LEU A 432 0.58 -23.81 9.32
C LEU A 432 0.12 -22.62 8.45
N PRO A 433 -0.43 -21.57 9.06
CA PRO A 433 -0.69 -20.31 8.38
C PRO A 433 0.58 -19.73 7.75
N ILE A 434 0.43 -19.02 6.62
CA ILE A 434 1.56 -18.45 5.91
C ILE A 434 2.40 -17.51 6.78
N SER A 435 1.76 -16.70 7.60
CA SER A 435 2.43 -15.77 8.53
C SER A 435 3.34 -16.51 9.53
N THR A 436 2.89 -17.66 10.02
CA THR A 436 3.65 -18.51 10.95
C THR A 436 4.86 -19.14 10.25
N ILE A 437 4.69 -19.62 9.01
CA ILE A 437 5.81 -20.14 8.22
C ILE A 437 6.82 -19.05 7.87
N GLU A 438 6.36 -17.83 7.56
CA GLU A 438 7.22 -16.66 7.34
C GLU A 438 8.03 -16.32 8.60
N GLN A 439 7.42 -16.40 9.78
CA GLN A 439 8.11 -16.21 11.05
C GLN A 439 9.17 -17.28 11.27
N LEU A 440 8.86 -18.56 11.05
CA LEU A 440 9.84 -19.66 11.11
C LEU A 440 10.98 -19.44 10.12
N ALA A 441 10.66 -19.07 8.88
CA ALA A 441 11.66 -18.85 7.82
C ALA A 441 12.68 -17.74 8.17
N ARG A 442 12.29 -16.74 8.97
CA ARG A 442 13.21 -15.71 9.49
C ARG A 442 14.19 -16.24 10.55
N GLN A 443 13.86 -17.34 11.21
CA GLN A 443 14.65 -17.97 12.27
C GLN A 443 15.50 -19.15 11.78
N VAL A 444 15.32 -19.56 10.52
CA VAL A 444 16.11 -20.60 9.90
C VAL A 444 17.59 -20.22 9.85
N ARG A 445 18.45 -21.15 10.27
CA ARG A 445 19.88 -21.07 10.05
C ARG A 445 20.28 -22.09 8.97
N GLU A 446 21.02 -21.65 7.99
CA GLU A 446 21.60 -22.53 6.98
C GLU A 446 22.93 -23.07 7.52
N GLU A 447 23.07 -24.40 7.54
CA GLU A 447 24.25 -25.10 8.02
C GLU A 447 24.81 -25.97 6.88
N ALA A 448 26.08 -25.77 6.53
CA ALA A 448 26.80 -26.63 5.61
C ALA A 448 27.59 -27.68 6.40
N VAL A 449 27.38 -28.94 6.09
CA VAL A 449 28.01 -30.07 6.80
C VAL A 449 28.84 -30.87 5.79
N PRO A 450 30.13 -31.13 6.07
CA PRO A 450 30.96 -31.94 5.19
C PRO A 450 30.51 -33.42 5.17
N GLN A 451 30.87 -34.13 4.12
CA GLN A 451 30.65 -35.57 4.01
C GLN A 451 31.24 -36.28 5.22
N ASP A 452 30.59 -37.36 5.65
CA ASP A 452 30.96 -38.26 6.78
C ASP A 452 30.86 -37.59 8.17
N ALA A 453 30.50 -36.29 8.28
CA ALA A 453 30.28 -35.65 9.56
C ALA A 453 28.97 -36.08 10.23
N THR A 454 28.98 -36.23 11.55
CA THR A 454 27.80 -36.56 12.34
C THR A 454 27.04 -35.27 12.68
N VAL A 455 25.78 -35.14 12.23
CA VAL A 455 24.89 -34.03 12.52
C VAL A 455 24.18 -34.21 13.86
N ILE A 456 23.68 -35.43 14.12
CA ILE A 456 23.01 -35.83 15.35
C ILE A 456 23.64 -37.12 15.83
N LYS A 457 23.92 -37.22 17.12
CA LYS A 457 24.39 -38.43 17.79
C LYS A 457 23.32 -38.98 18.71
N GLN A 458 23.04 -40.27 18.61
CA GLN A 458 22.08 -40.97 19.47
C GLN A 458 22.46 -40.79 20.95
N GLY A 459 21.49 -40.44 21.80
CA GLY A 459 21.67 -40.17 23.22
C GLY A 459 21.94 -38.71 23.61
N ASP A 460 22.30 -37.85 22.65
CA ASP A 460 22.53 -36.43 22.91
C ASP A 460 21.22 -35.67 23.17
N VAL A 461 21.31 -34.53 23.85
CA VAL A 461 20.14 -33.61 24.01
C VAL A 461 19.90 -32.87 22.69
N GLY A 462 18.67 -32.93 22.19
CA GLY A 462 18.28 -32.29 20.93
C GLY A 462 17.80 -30.85 21.12
N ASN A 463 18.41 -29.90 20.40
CA ASN A 463 18.06 -28.48 20.43
C ASN A 463 17.60 -27.91 19.08
N SER A 464 17.70 -28.68 18.00
CA SER A 464 17.37 -28.19 16.66
C SER A 464 16.58 -29.25 15.86
N PHE A 465 15.67 -28.80 15.04
CA PHE A 465 15.00 -29.53 13.98
C PHE A 465 15.68 -29.20 12.66
N TYR A 466 15.82 -30.16 11.78
CA TYR A 466 16.56 -30.02 10.53
C TYR A 466 15.72 -30.39 9.31
N VAL A 467 15.84 -29.60 8.24
CA VAL A 467 15.30 -29.89 6.91
C VAL A 467 16.47 -29.99 5.91
N ILE A 468 16.51 -31.03 5.13
CA ILE A 468 17.55 -31.27 4.12
C ILE A 468 17.26 -30.39 2.91
N VAL A 469 18.22 -29.55 2.54
CA VAL A 469 18.14 -28.64 1.38
C VAL A 469 18.95 -29.16 0.19
N GLY A 470 19.95 -29.96 0.49
CA GLY A 470 20.77 -30.66 -0.53
C GLY A 470 21.69 -31.68 0.10
N GLY A 471 21.93 -32.77 -0.59
CA GLY A 471 22.70 -33.90 -0.10
C GLY A 471 21.86 -35.05 0.47
N GLU A 472 22.52 -36.03 1.06
CA GLU A 472 21.90 -37.21 1.66
C GLU A 472 22.48 -37.49 3.04
N VAL A 473 21.64 -38.00 3.94
CA VAL A 473 22.06 -38.47 5.28
C VAL A 473 21.68 -39.93 5.50
N GLU A 474 22.51 -40.64 6.24
CA GLU A 474 22.22 -41.97 6.76
C GLU A 474 21.67 -41.82 8.20
N VAL A 475 20.55 -42.48 8.48
CA VAL A 475 19.95 -42.56 9.82
C VAL A 475 20.23 -43.94 10.40
N LYS A 476 20.91 -43.97 11.55
CA LYS A 476 21.34 -45.20 12.23
C LYS A 476 20.79 -45.25 13.65
N GLN A 477 20.31 -46.40 14.13
CA GLN A 477 19.97 -46.67 15.51
C GLN A 477 20.76 -47.86 16.00
N ASN A 478 21.48 -47.68 17.11
CA ASN A 478 22.37 -48.74 17.64
C ASN A 478 23.29 -49.34 16.57
N SER A 479 23.86 -48.50 15.71
CA SER A 479 24.72 -48.84 14.57
C SER A 479 24.03 -49.56 13.40
N ARG A 480 22.71 -49.83 13.49
CA ARG A 480 21.92 -50.41 12.40
C ARG A 480 21.37 -49.28 11.52
N LEU A 481 21.58 -49.38 10.21
CA LEU A 481 21.00 -48.45 9.23
C LEU A 481 19.47 -48.61 9.21
N LEU A 482 18.75 -47.52 9.45
CA LEU A 482 17.29 -47.47 9.33
C LEU A 482 16.85 -46.99 7.96
N GLY A 483 17.58 -46.03 7.37
CA GLY A 483 17.23 -45.45 6.08
C GLY A 483 18.19 -44.35 5.65
N VAL A 484 17.94 -43.82 4.45
CA VAL A 484 18.62 -42.67 3.88
C VAL A 484 17.56 -41.58 3.64
N LEU A 485 17.84 -40.36 4.10
CA LEU A 485 17.00 -39.17 3.84
C LEU A 485 17.72 -38.27 2.85
N SER A 486 16.96 -37.52 2.06
CA SER A 486 17.42 -36.69 0.95
C SER A 486 16.77 -35.32 0.90
N ASP A 487 17.01 -34.57 -0.15
CA ASP A 487 16.44 -33.20 -0.35
C ASP A 487 14.91 -33.16 -0.13
N GLY A 488 14.46 -32.31 0.75
CA GLY A 488 13.04 -32.13 1.15
C GLY A 488 12.62 -32.94 2.36
N ASP A 489 13.43 -33.96 2.79
CA ASP A 489 13.16 -34.68 4.04
C ASP A 489 13.58 -33.88 5.27
N SER A 490 13.07 -34.28 6.44
CA SER A 490 13.38 -33.63 7.72
C SER A 490 13.71 -34.67 8.79
N PHE A 491 14.44 -34.24 9.83
CA PHE A 491 14.80 -35.09 10.94
C PHE A 491 15.05 -34.30 12.24
N GLY A 492 15.02 -35.02 13.36
CA GLY A 492 15.29 -34.47 14.68
C GLY A 492 14.05 -34.01 15.45
N GLU A 493 12.85 -34.14 14.87
CA GLU A 493 11.55 -33.77 15.47
C GLU A 493 11.21 -34.61 16.70
N ILE A 494 11.49 -35.92 16.70
CA ILE A 494 11.10 -36.86 17.77
C ILE A 494 11.64 -36.40 19.14
N ALA A 495 12.94 -36.09 19.18
CA ALA A 495 13.60 -35.67 20.41
C ALA A 495 13.04 -34.33 20.95
N LEU A 496 12.58 -33.45 20.06
CA LEU A 496 12.04 -32.14 20.42
C LEU A 496 10.60 -32.22 20.89
N LEU A 497 9.76 -32.99 20.19
CA LEU A 497 8.32 -33.10 20.48
C LEU A 497 8.02 -34.00 21.71
N ARG A 498 8.80 -35.08 21.90
CA ARG A 498 8.67 -35.99 23.05
C ARG A 498 9.51 -35.62 24.26
N ASP A 499 10.35 -34.60 24.16
CA ASP A 499 11.30 -34.19 25.21
C ASP A 499 12.21 -35.34 25.68
N VAL A 500 12.78 -36.09 24.74
CA VAL A 500 13.67 -37.22 24.98
C VAL A 500 15.03 -36.97 24.33
N PRO A 501 16.10 -37.70 24.75
CA PRO A 501 17.37 -37.70 24.03
C PRO A 501 17.21 -38.15 22.57
N ARG A 502 18.14 -37.76 21.72
CA ARG A 502 18.19 -38.17 20.29
C ARG A 502 18.04 -39.68 20.16
N THR A 503 17.06 -40.11 19.40
CA THR A 503 16.74 -41.54 19.24
C THR A 503 17.64 -42.24 18.23
N THR A 504 18.29 -41.50 17.32
CA THR A 504 19.10 -41.98 16.21
C THR A 504 20.36 -41.12 16.03
N THR A 505 21.36 -41.71 15.37
CA THR A 505 22.52 -41.00 14.84
C THR A 505 22.26 -40.67 13.38
N VAL A 506 22.47 -39.43 12.98
CA VAL A 506 22.34 -38.94 11.60
C VAL A 506 23.71 -38.49 11.12
N GLN A 507 24.20 -39.10 10.04
CA GLN A 507 25.52 -38.85 9.47
C GLN A 507 25.39 -38.43 7.99
N ALA A 508 26.13 -37.40 7.59
CA ALA A 508 26.15 -36.93 6.21
C ALA A 508 26.80 -37.99 5.29
N ARG A 509 26.07 -38.43 4.27
CA ARG A 509 26.57 -39.35 3.25
C ARG A 509 27.27 -38.63 2.10
N THR A 510 26.85 -37.43 1.83
CA THR A 510 27.41 -36.51 0.83
C THR A 510 27.61 -35.14 1.49
N PRO A 511 28.32 -34.18 0.85
CA PRO A 511 28.28 -32.79 1.30
C PRO A 511 26.81 -32.35 1.45
N LEU A 512 26.45 -31.75 2.61
CA LEU A 512 25.08 -31.56 3.03
C LEU A 512 24.82 -30.09 3.32
N THR A 513 23.66 -29.62 2.90
CA THR A 513 23.12 -28.31 3.30
C THR A 513 21.80 -28.53 4.05
N LEU A 514 21.71 -27.94 5.25
CA LEU A 514 20.57 -28.08 6.16
C LEU A 514 19.97 -26.72 6.49
N TYR A 515 18.65 -26.69 6.66
CA TYR A 515 17.96 -25.65 7.40
C TYR A 515 17.71 -26.11 8.83
N ALA A 516 18.31 -25.42 9.80
CA ALA A 516 18.16 -25.69 11.22
C ALA A 516 17.19 -24.70 11.86
N LEU A 517 16.23 -25.22 12.62
CA LEU A 517 15.29 -24.46 13.45
C LEU A 517 15.49 -24.81 14.92
N ASP A 518 15.66 -23.79 15.77
CA ASP A 518 15.82 -24.01 17.22
C ASP A 518 14.53 -24.56 17.83
N ARG A 519 14.71 -25.39 18.89
CA ARG A 519 13.62 -25.96 19.69
C ARG A 519 12.62 -24.89 20.17
N ARG A 520 13.12 -23.71 20.59
CA ARG A 520 12.32 -22.62 21.13
C ARG A 520 11.32 -22.06 20.14
N GLU A 521 11.63 -22.13 18.85
CA GLU A 521 10.77 -21.64 17.77
C GLU A 521 9.92 -22.78 17.20
N PHE A 522 10.50 -23.96 17.03
CA PHE A 522 9.84 -25.11 16.40
C PHE A 522 8.72 -25.69 17.26
N VAL A 523 8.99 -26.05 18.54
CA VAL A 523 8.05 -26.76 19.38
C VAL A 523 6.76 -25.98 19.64
N PRO A 524 6.80 -24.69 20.11
CA PRO A 524 5.57 -23.93 20.32
C PRO A 524 4.76 -23.73 19.05
N THR A 525 5.44 -23.60 17.91
CA THR A 525 4.78 -23.39 16.62
C THR A 525 4.03 -24.62 16.16
N VAL A 526 4.65 -25.81 16.22
CA VAL A 526 4.00 -27.07 15.79
C VAL A 526 2.90 -27.48 16.77
N SER A 527 3.15 -27.37 18.09
CA SER A 527 2.18 -27.75 19.12
C SER A 527 1.02 -26.77 19.27
N GLY A 528 1.20 -25.52 18.88
CA GLY A 528 0.18 -24.46 18.95
C GLY A 528 -0.93 -24.58 17.91
N TYR A 529 -0.76 -25.41 16.87
CA TYR A 529 -1.74 -25.62 15.80
C TYR A 529 -2.15 -27.10 15.74
N THR A 530 -3.41 -27.37 16.03
CA THR A 530 -3.95 -28.75 16.11
C THR A 530 -3.65 -29.61 14.90
N ALA A 531 -3.79 -29.05 13.68
CA ALA A 531 -3.52 -29.78 12.45
C ALA A 531 -2.03 -30.15 12.28
N SER A 532 -1.11 -29.26 12.67
CA SER A 532 0.33 -29.53 12.68
C SER A 532 0.73 -30.52 13.76
N ALA A 533 0.12 -30.44 14.93
CA ALA A 533 0.35 -31.38 16.03
C ALA A 533 -0.06 -32.82 15.64
N VAL A 534 -1.21 -32.98 14.98
CA VAL A 534 -1.67 -34.31 14.47
C VAL A 534 -0.70 -34.88 13.44
N GLU A 535 -0.26 -34.09 12.47
CA GLU A 535 0.74 -34.52 11.48
C GLU A 535 2.10 -34.86 12.14
N ALA A 536 2.48 -34.09 13.16
CA ALA A 536 3.71 -34.33 13.90
C ALA A 536 3.63 -35.64 14.73
N GLU A 537 2.50 -35.92 15.36
CA GLU A 537 2.26 -37.18 16.08
C GLU A 537 2.31 -38.38 15.14
N ALA A 538 1.68 -38.29 13.96
CA ALA A 538 1.69 -39.35 12.96
C ALA A 538 3.10 -39.69 12.41
N LEU A 539 4.02 -38.74 12.41
CA LEU A 539 5.42 -38.94 12.02
C LEU A 539 6.28 -39.54 13.14
N VAL A 540 5.83 -39.42 14.39
CA VAL A 540 6.56 -39.85 15.58
C VAL A 540 6.09 -41.24 16.07
N GLU A 541 4.89 -41.72 15.64
CA GLU A 541 4.43 -43.09 15.83
C GLU A 541 5.14 -44.06 14.86
#